data_d22fe5fabf581a98b7f64117fc62b39b
#
_entry.id   d22fe5fabf581a98b7f64117fc62b39b
#
_cell.length_a   1.000
_cell.length_b   1.000
_cell.length_c   1.000
_cell.angle_alpha   90.00
_cell.angle_beta   90.00
_cell.angle_gamma   90.00
#
_symmetry.space_group_name_H-M   'P 1'
#
loop_
_entity.id
_entity.type
_entity.pdbx_description
1 polymer ?
#
loop_
_entity_poly.entity_id
_entity_poly.type
_entity_poly.pdbx_seq_one_letter_code
_entity_poly.pdbx_strand_id
1 'polypeptide(L)'
;MESKMRTQTTKEADVLAYPEWQRPVQEALIEFDHEKLPARMAAAKTAISNRLETIARQGGHPAEEQAIKDALVILRMLENEDRKAS
;
A
#
# COMPACT_ATOMS: atom_id res chain seq x y z
N MET A 1 -6.01 -15.49 -28.75
CA MET A 1 -6.46 -14.54 -28.46
C MET A 1 -6.94 -14.36 -27.17
N GLU A 2 -7.39 -15.24 -26.53
CA GLU A 2 -7.80 -15.08 -25.27
C GLU A 2 -6.75 -14.65 -24.36
N SER A 3 -5.57 -14.87 -24.72
CA SER A 3 -4.54 -14.41 -23.83
C SER A 3 -4.64 -12.94 -23.61
N LYS A 4 -5.25 -12.23 -24.52
CA LYS A 4 -5.44 -10.90 -24.30
C LYS A 4 -6.27 -10.61 -23.15
N MET A 5 -7.29 -11.33 -22.94
CA MET A 5 -8.13 -11.06 -21.86
C MET A 5 -7.47 -11.28 -20.57
N ARG A 6 -6.70 -12.32 -20.46
CA ARG A 6 -6.01 -12.55 -19.22
C ARG A 6 -5.11 -11.41 -18.92
N THR A 7 -4.42 -10.92 -19.92
CA THR A 7 -3.52 -9.84 -19.75
C THR A 7 -4.23 -8.61 -19.26
N GLN A 8 -5.41 -8.38 -19.76
CA GLN A 8 -6.13 -7.23 -19.34
C GLN A 8 -6.53 -7.30 -17.89
N THR A 9 -6.95 -8.44 -17.45
CA THR A 9 -7.33 -8.60 -16.08
C THR A 9 -6.14 -8.31 -15.17
N THR A 10 -4.98 -8.79 -15.54
CA THR A 10 -3.80 -8.55 -14.77
C THR A 10 -3.48 -7.07 -14.74
N LYS A 11 -3.63 -6.42 -15.86
CA LYS A 11 -3.38 -5.03 -15.91
C LYS A 11 -4.28 -4.28 -15.00
N GLU A 12 -5.52 -4.60 -14.95
CA GLU A 12 -6.41 -3.91 -14.07
C GLU A 12 -6.03 -4.08 -12.64
N ALA A 13 -5.63 -5.27 -12.27
CA ALA A 13 -5.23 -5.52 -10.91
C ALA A 13 -4.00 -4.71 -10.53
N ASP A 14 -3.18 -4.39 -11.53
CA ASP A 14 -1.98 -3.62 -11.26
C ASP A 14 -2.19 -2.13 -11.33
N VAL A 15 -3.34 -1.69 -11.80
CA VAL A 15 -3.58 -0.28 -11.92
C VAL A 15 -3.98 0.28 -10.57
N LEU A 16 -3.11 1.05 -9.99
CA LEU A 16 -3.37 1.70 -8.72
C LEU A 16 -3.47 3.19 -8.96
N ALA A 17 -4.37 3.84 -8.23
CA ALA A 17 -4.52 5.28 -8.35
C ALA A 17 -3.27 6.00 -7.86
N TYR A 18 -2.65 5.46 -6.82
CA TYR A 18 -1.48 6.11 -6.21
C TYR A 18 -0.37 5.09 -6.02
N PRO A 19 0.26 4.63 -7.11
CA PRO A 19 1.18 3.50 -7.01
C PRO A 19 2.41 3.74 -6.14
N GLU A 20 2.81 4.99 -5.96
CA GLU A 20 4.02 5.26 -5.19
C GLU A 20 3.95 4.71 -3.79
N TRP A 21 2.78 4.79 -3.16
CA TRP A 21 2.65 4.28 -1.80
C TRP A 21 1.69 3.10 -1.73
N GLN A 22 0.76 2.98 -2.68
CA GLN A 22 -0.18 1.86 -2.64
C GLN A 22 0.49 0.53 -2.91
N ARG A 23 1.49 0.52 -3.79
CA ARG A 23 2.16 -0.73 -4.10
C ARG A 23 2.90 -1.29 -2.88
N PRO A 24 3.69 -0.50 -2.15
CA PRO A 24 4.30 -1.02 -0.92
C PRO A 24 3.27 -1.49 0.10
N VAL A 25 2.12 -0.81 0.21
CA VAL A 25 1.07 -1.24 1.11
C VAL A 25 0.53 -2.60 0.68
N GLN A 26 0.29 -2.78 -0.62
CA GLN A 26 -0.17 -4.07 -1.11
C GLN A 26 0.83 -5.16 -0.80
N GLU A 27 2.10 -4.89 -0.98
CA GLU A 27 3.13 -5.88 -0.72
C GLU A 27 3.13 -6.30 0.74
N ALA A 28 2.88 -5.36 1.65
CA ALA A 28 2.80 -5.70 3.05
C ALA A 28 1.57 -6.55 3.33
N LEU A 29 0.44 -6.24 2.69
CA LEU A 29 -0.78 -6.96 2.95
C LEU A 29 -0.75 -8.41 2.48
N ILE A 30 0.05 -8.70 1.45
CA ILE A 30 0.12 -10.06 0.94
C ILE A 30 1.36 -10.82 1.41
N GLU A 31 2.15 -10.23 2.30
CA GLU A 31 3.35 -10.90 2.79
C GLU A 31 2.96 -11.89 3.86
N PHE A 32 3.25 -13.16 3.63
CA PHE A 32 2.91 -14.20 4.59
C PHE A 32 4.08 -14.60 5.47
N ASP A 33 5.29 -14.12 5.17
CA ASP A 33 6.46 -14.49 5.94
C ASP A 33 6.64 -13.47 7.06
N HIS A 34 6.48 -13.92 8.31
CA HIS A 34 6.61 -13.03 9.45
C HIS A 34 7.95 -12.33 9.50
N GLU A 35 8.99 -12.97 8.99
CA GLU A 35 10.31 -12.36 9.05
C GLU A 35 10.45 -11.22 8.05
N LYS A 36 9.70 -11.28 6.97
CA LYS A 36 9.78 -10.23 5.95
C LYS A 36 8.78 -9.11 6.18
N LEU A 37 7.74 -9.41 6.94
CA LEU A 37 6.66 -8.45 7.12
C LEU A 37 7.11 -7.11 7.70
N PRO A 38 7.97 -7.07 8.73
CA PRO A 38 8.39 -5.78 9.27
C PRO A 38 9.06 -4.88 8.22
N ALA A 39 9.85 -5.46 7.34
CA ALA A 39 10.51 -4.68 6.29
C ALA A 39 9.48 -4.16 5.30
N ARG A 40 8.48 -4.99 4.96
CA ARG A 40 7.43 -4.55 4.05
C ARG A 40 6.63 -3.41 4.66
N MET A 41 6.34 -3.51 5.96
CA MET A 41 5.57 -2.47 6.62
C MET A 41 6.37 -1.19 6.72
N ALA A 42 7.66 -1.29 7.01
CA ALA A 42 8.50 -0.11 7.07
C ALA A 42 8.56 0.58 5.72
N ALA A 43 8.65 -0.19 4.64
CA ALA A 43 8.68 0.37 3.30
C ALA A 43 7.37 1.09 2.99
N ALA A 44 6.25 0.50 3.40
CA ALA A 44 4.95 1.11 3.15
C ALA A 44 4.81 2.42 3.92
N LYS A 45 5.23 2.44 5.18
CA LYS A 45 5.13 3.64 5.99
C LYS A 45 6.03 4.74 5.45
N THR A 46 7.22 4.37 5.00
CA THR A 46 8.14 5.35 4.44
C THR A 46 7.57 5.96 3.17
N ALA A 47 6.99 5.13 2.30
CA ALA A 47 6.41 5.61 1.06
C ALA A 47 5.26 6.59 1.36
N ILE A 48 4.43 6.26 2.34
CA ILE A 48 3.33 7.12 2.72
C ILE A 48 3.86 8.43 3.29
N SER A 49 4.87 8.37 4.15
CA SER A 49 5.44 9.59 4.73
C SER A 49 6.00 10.51 3.66
N ASN A 50 6.71 9.94 2.70
CA ASN A 50 7.28 10.73 1.62
C ASN A 50 6.19 11.40 0.81
N ARG A 51 5.11 10.67 0.57
CA ARG A 51 4.02 11.23 -0.21
C ARG A 51 3.30 12.34 0.57
N LEU A 52 3.12 12.14 1.87
CA LEU A 52 2.46 13.15 2.68
C LEU A 52 3.26 14.45 2.69
N GLU A 53 4.58 14.35 2.70
CA GLU A 53 5.41 15.53 2.63
C GLU A 53 5.17 16.27 1.33
N THR A 54 5.10 15.54 0.23
CA THR A 54 4.86 16.15 -1.08
C THR A 54 3.49 16.81 -1.11
N ILE A 55 2.48 16.13 -0.59
CA ILE A 55 1.13 16.66 -0.57
C ILE A 55 1.06 17.94 0.27
N ALA A 56 1.78 17.95 1.39
CA ALA A 56 1.77 19.13 2.26
C ALA A 56 2.33 20.34 1.53
N ARG A 57 3.29 20.12 0.65
CA ARG A 57 3.86 21.23 -0.10
C ARG A 57 2.96 21.65 -1.26
N GLN A 58 2.28 20.70 -1.88
CA GLN A 58 1.43 21.02 -3.02
C GLN A 58 0.02 21.41 -2.63
N GLY A 59 -0.51 20.76 -1.60
CA GLY A 59 -1.88 21.00 -1.17
C GLY A 59 -2.88 20.35 -2.12
N GLY A 60 -4.12 20.32 -1.71
CA GLY A 60 -5.19 20.00 -2.63
C GLY A 60 -5.37 18.57 -3.08
N HIS A 61 -5.14 17.59 -2.20
CA HIS A 61 -5.30 16.19 -2.57
C HIS A 61 -6.20 15.46 -1.57
N PRO A 62 -7.45 15.90 -1.36
CA PRO A 62 -8.27 15.31 -0.31
C PRO A 62 -8.60 13.84 -0.53
N ALA A 63 -8.81 13.42 -1.76
CA ALA A 63 -9.14 12.02 -2.02
C ALA A 63 -7.95 11.12 -1.70
N GLU A 64 -6.77 11.56 -2.08
CA GLU A 64 -5.58 10.77 -1.80
C GLU A 64 -5.29 10.76 -0.30
N GLU A 65 -5.50 11.87 0.38
CA GLU A 65 -5.29 11.92 1.82
C GLU A 65 -6.21 10.96 2.53
N GLN A 66 -7.46 10.85 2.08
CA GLN A 66 -8.38 9.91 2.69
C GLN A 66 -7.92 8.48 2.45
N ALA A 67 -7.45 8.18 1.23
CA ALA A 67 -6.94 6.85 0.94
C ALA A 67 -5.73 6.51 1.80
N ILE A 68 -4.87 7.50 2.07
CA ILE A 68 -3.72 7.29 2.93
C ILE A 68 -4.16 7.00 4.36
N LYS A 69 -5.15 7.72 4.86
CA LYS A 69 -5.64 7.48 6.21
C LYS A 69 -6.19 6.07 6.34
N ASP A 70 -6.92 5.62 5.33
CA ASP A 70 -7.46 4.28 5.33
C ASP A 70 -6.35 3.25 5.32
N ALA A 71 -5.31 3.49 4.53
CA ALA A 71 -4.18 2.58 4.45
C ALA A 71 -3.44 2.49 5.78
N LEU A 72 -3.30 3.62 6.46
CA LEU A 72 -2.61 3.62 7.76
C LEU A 72 -3.37 2.83 8.80
N VAL A 73 -4.71 2.88 8.76
CA VAL A 73 -5.50 2.07 9.67
C VAL A 73 -5.27 0.59 9.39
N ILE A 74 -5.27 0.21 8.11
CA ILE A 74 -5.07 -1.17 7.74
C ILE A 74 -3.67 -1.65 8.16
N LEU A 75 -2.66 -0.83 7.95
CA LEU A 75 -1.31 -1.19 8.34
C LEU A 75 -1.20 -1.36 9.85
N ARG A 76 -1.90 -0.51 10.60
CA ARG A 76 -1.87 -0.64 12.06
C ARG A 76 -2.52 -1.95 12.49
N MET A 77 -3.63 -2.32 11.84
CA MET A 77 -4.28 -3.57 12.17
C MET A 77 -3.37 -4.75 11.86
N LEU A 78 -2.69 -4.69 10.72
CA LEU A 78 -1.77 -5.74 10.33
C LEU A 78 -0.62 -5.86 11.32
N GLU A 79 -0.11 -4.74 11.77
CA GLU A 79 0.98 -4.71 12.75
C GLU A 79 0.54 -5.34 14.06
N ASN A 80 -0.68 -5.05 14.50
CA ASN A 80 -1.19 -5.62 15.72
C ASN A 80 -1.38 -7.12 15.60
N GLU A 81 -1.86 -7.59 14.46
CA GLU A 81 -2.02 -9.00 14.25
C GLU A 81 -0.68 -9.72 14.26
N ASP A 82 0.32 -9.12 13.63
CA ASP A 82 1.65 -9.72 13.58
C ASP A 82 2.22 -9.82 14.98
N ARG A 83 2.04 -8.80 15.80
CA ARG A 83 2.54 -8.84 17.16
C ARG A 83 1.87 -9.92 17.97
N LYS A 84 0.56 -10.09 17.78
CA LYS A 84 -0.15 -11.13 18.51
C LYS A 84 0.31 -12.51 18.08
N ALA A 85 0.64 -12.67 16.80
CA ALA A 85 1.07 -13.95 16.31
C ALA A 85 2.46 -14.32 16.80
N SER A 86 3.25 -13.34 17.15
CA SER A 86 4.58 -13.60 17.67
C SER A 86 4.49 -14.00 19.11
#